data_92c086e071e2947cdbede2b6f6b673cc
#
_entry.id   92c086e071e2947cdbede2b6f6b673cc
#
_cell.length_a   1.000
_cell.length_b   1.000
_cell.length_c   1.000
_cell.angle_alpha   90.00
_cell.angle_beta   90.00
_cell.angle_gamma   90.00
#
_symmetry.space_group_name_H-M   'P 1'
#
loop_
_entity.id
_entity.type
_entity.pdbx_description
1 polymer ?
#
loop_
_entity_poly.entity_id
_entity_poly.type
_entity_poly.pdbx_seq_one_letter_code
_entity_poly.pdbx_strand_id
1 'polypeptide(L)'
;MKAEWETKTQIIVINKIIPLLLVFGLLVWSCEEELDTPSANAGNQNTLNCGLDTLFSKEVGGPGNTGFDLIRLDDDCSYVLAGKKTKRPWLLKVDESGNEVWSRVFDEIPQPQGDFGDGYQFATAVNQTSDGGFILCSSVYPTHPSYGTGYVIKADSAGQTEWLTELDYSRPHHGQDIIQTLEGDYLLVGWWYVNAAETNQKSAFMARIGEGGSIQWTQRYGGDCDEDQFNAVVQTDDGGFITVGEFEHEGDGFNCSFYGYMDLWFVKTDSEGNMVQEAKYGGAYWERATDIVPLPDGNYAVSGRKRHTKHHPINAWLLKMSSTGSILWEWNEPDYSTGISRGDELRTLSLTDDGQTIISMGFKYAMPVDNIEPKVWAFDANSSTLLWSNNYGGEASDNEGAGIVNAFDGGFLFFGYNDGGLANMSHHLRLTKTDSEGNTVQQ
;
A
#
# COMPACT_ATOMS: atom_id res chain seq x y z
N MET A 1 -62.99 26.41 -14.63
CA MET A 1 -62.70 25.94 -16.01
C MET A 1 -61.54 24.99 -15.89
N LYS A 2 -61.85 23.69 -16.03
CA LYS A 2 -60.89 22.59 -16.06
C LYS A 2 -60.37 22.45 -17.50
N ALA A 3 -59.10 22.20 -17.69
CA ALA A 3 -58.55 21.67 -18.93
C ALA A 3 -57.67 20.49 -18.58
N GLU A 4 -58.19 19.30 -18.90
CA GLU A 4 -57.48 18.03 -18.91
C GLU A 4 -56.61 17.95 -20.20
N TRP A 5 -55.40 17.44 -20.07
CA TRP A 5 -54.61 17.02 -21.19
C TRP A 5 -54.25 15.54 -21.04
N GLU A 6 -54.89 14.72 -21.88
CA GLU A 6 -54.58 13.30 -22.04
C GLU A 6 -53.24 13.10 -22.77
N THR A 7 -52.40 12.26 -22.23
CA THR A 7 -51.19 11.78 -22.87
C THR A 7 -51.48 10.43 -23.57
N LYS A 8 -51.45 10.39 -24.91
CA LYS A 8 -51.54 9.16 -25.68
C LYS A 8 -50.18 8.47 -25.75
N THR A 9 -50.09 7.27 -25.20
CA THR A 9 -49.01 6.32 -25.39
C THR A 9 -49.16 5.61 -26.73
N GLN A 10 -48.19 5.73 -27.65
CA GLN A 10 -48.10 4.90 -28.84
C GLN A 10 -47.15 3.73 -28.60
N ILE A 11 -47.71 2.54 -28.69
CA ILE A 11 -46.97 1.26 -28.73
C ILE A 11 -46.63 0.96 -30.18
N ILE A 12 -45.34 0.88 -30.48
CA ILE A 12 -44.87 0.38 -31.80
C ILE A 12 -44.53 -1.11 -31.65
N VAL A 13 -45.28 -1.94 -32.31
CA VAL A 13 -45.05 -3.38 -32.45
C VAL A 13 -44.19 -3.59 -33.71
N ILE A 14 -42.98 -4.13 -33.54
CA ILE A 14 -42.13 -4.54 -34.65
C ILE A 14 -42.29 -6.04 -34.85
N ASN A 15 -42.90 -6.40 -35.97
CA ASN A 15 -43.06 -7.78 -36.46
C ASN A 15 -41.72 -8.37 -36.93
N LYS A 16 -41.42 -9.56 -36.44
CA LYS A 16 -40.36 -10.42 -36.96
C LYS A 16 -40.75 -11.01 -38.30
N ILE A 17 -39.91 -10.87 -39.30
CA ILE A 17 -39.95 -11.65 -40.55
C ILE A 17 -38.65 -12.47 -40.62
N ILE A 18 -38.80 -13.80 -40.58
CA ILE A 18 -37.75 -14.77 -40.82
C ILE A 18 -37.87 -15.20 -42.29
N PRO A 19 -36.84 -15.15 -43.11
CA PRO A 19 -36.83 -15.92 -44.35
C PRO A 19 -36.10 -17.24 -44.16
N LEU A 20 -36.81 -18.29 -44.47
CA LEU A 20 -36.38 -19.66 -44.68
C LEU A 20 -35.52 -19.73 -45.96
N LEU A 21 -34.29 -20.22 -45.89
CA LEU A 21 -33.49 -20.54 -47.08
C LEU A 21 -33.12 -22.00 -47.09
N LEU A 22 -33.53 -22.61 -48.23
CA LEU A 22 -33.41 -24.00 -48.64
C LEU A 22 -31.95 -24.45 -48.79
N VAL A 23 -31.73 -25.69 -48.37
CA VAL A 23 -30.52 -26.48 -48.58
C VAL A 23 -30.51 -26.95 -50.07
N PHE A 24 -29.41 -26.63 -50.78
CA PHE A 24 -29.01 -27.39 -52.00
C PHE A 24 -27.58 -27.90 -51.73
N GLY A 25 -27.48 -29.19 -51.64
CA GLY A 25 -26.21 -29.90 -51.65
C GLY A 25 -25.62 -29.95 -53.09
N LEU A 26 -24.34 -29.61 -53.14
CA LEU A 26 -23.47 -29.97 -54.25
C LEU A 26 -22.20 -30.58 -53.71
N LEU A 27 -22.07 -31.88 -53.91
CA LEU A 27 -20.80 -32.59 -53.74
C LEU A 27 -19.88 -32.16 -54.89
N VAL A 28 -18.78 -31.48 -54.48
CA VAL A 28 -17.63 -31.31 -55.37
C VAL A 28 -16.43 -31.97 -54.68
N TRP A 29 -15.98 -33.03 -55.33
CA TRP A 29 -14.70 -33.67 -55.06
C TRP A 29 -13.62 -32.76 -55.60
N SER A 30 -12.68 -32.36 -54.77
CA SER A 30 -11.46 -31.68 -55.18
C SER A 30 -10.27 -32.11 -54.32
N CYS A 31 -9.19 -32.36 -55.00
CA CYS A 31 -7.90 -32.78 -54.51
C CYS A 31 -7.43 -31.99 -53.31
N GLU A 32 -6.89 -32.69 -52.32
CA GLU A 32 -6.02 -32.15 -51.29
C GLU A 32 -4.68 -31.76 -51.94
N GLU A 33 -4.47 -30.48 -52.15
CA GLU A 33 -3.14 -29.93 -52.15
C GLU A 33 -2.82 -29.52 -50.68
N GLU A 34 -1.87 -30.22 -50.07
CA GLU A 34 -1.26 -29.80 -48.83
C GLU A 34 -0.59 -28.44 -49.07
N LEU A 35 -1.28 -27.37 -48.68
CA LEU A 35 -0.64 -26.06 -48.46
C LEU A 35 0.16 -26.18 -47.18
N ASP A 36 1.47 -26.33 -47.34
CA ASP A 36 2.43 -26.04 -46.29
C ASP A 36 2.14 -24.64 -45.70
N THR A 37 1.39 -24.59 -44.60
CA THR A 37 1.33 -23.41 -43.79
C THR A 37 2.75 -23.21 -43.19
N PRO A 38 3.39 -22.05 -43.43
CA PRO A 38 4.66 -21.81 -42.75
C PRO A 38 4.36 -21.88 -41.24
N SER A 39 5.05 -22.81 -40.60
CA SER A 39 5.16 -22.86 -39.14
C SER A 39 5.44 -21.45 -38.66
N ALA A 40 4.43 -20.81 -38.05
CA ALA A 40 4.69 -19.64 -37.25
C ALA A 40 5.76 -20.05 -36.23
N ASN A 41 6.95 -19.50 -36.40
CA ASN A 41 7.95 -19.53 -35.39
C ASN A 41 7.24 -19.07 -34.11
N ALA A 42 6.94 -20.01 -33.23
CA ALA A 42 6.70 -19.71 -31.83
C ALA A 42 7.96 -18.99 -31.38
N GLY A 43 7.87 -17.68 -31.32
CA GLY A 43 8.89 -16.87 -30.70
C GLY A 43 9.15 -17.52 -29.37
N ASN A 44 10.41 -17.80 -29.14
CA ASN A 44 10.92 -18.28 -27.88
C ASN A 44 10.52 -17.20 -26.85
N GLN A 45 9.33 -17.31 -26.29
CA GLN A 45 9.02 -16.64 -25.04
C GLN A 45 9.96 -17.34 -24.07
N ASN A 46 11.09 -16.70 -23.76
CA ASN A 46 11.82 -16.99 -22.56
C ASN A 46 10.86 -16.71 -21.41
N THR A 47 10.07 -17.71 -21.04
CA THR A 47 9.38 -17.69 -19.75
C THR A 47 10.52 -17.65 -18.73
N LEU A 48 10.73 -16.49 -18.14
CA LEU A 48 11.61 -16.35 -16.98
C LEU A 48 11.16 -17.42 -15.99
N ASN A 49 12.07 -18.32 -15.64
CA ASN A 49 11.79 -19.35 -14.66
C ASN A 49 12.15 -18.77 -13.28
N CYS A 50 11.29 -17.90 -12.78
CA CYS A 50 11.39 -17.37 -11.43
C CYS A 50 11.02 -18.48 -10.42
N GLY A 51 11.50 -18.40 -9.20
CA GLY A 51 11.12 -19.32 -8.12
C GLY A 51 12.27 -20.20 -7.67
N LEU A 52 13.42 -19.58 -7.37
CA LEU A 52 14.48 -20.27 -6.65
C LEU A 52 13.99 -20.60 -5.24
N ASP A 53 13.95 -21.90 -4.92
CA ASP A 53 13.62 -22.43 -3.59
C ASP A 53 14.79 -22.23 -2.63
N THR A 54 15.17 -20.97 -2.40
CA THR A 54 16.30 -20.61 -1.53
C THR A 54 15.81 -19.71 -0.40
N LEU A 55 15.78 -20.26 0.81
CA LEU A 55 15.51 -19.48 2.02
C LEU A 55 16.75 -18.69 2.41
N PHE A 56 16.59 -17.46 2.84
CA PHE A 56 17.67 -16.64 3.36
C PHE A 56 17.20 -15.59 4.38
N SER A 57 18.14 -15.13 5.20
CA SER A 57 18.00 -13.93 6.03
C SER A 57 19.34 -13.21 6.03
N LYS A 58 19.41 -12.02 5.43
CA LYS A 58 20.67 -11.30 5.24
C LYS A 58 20.51 -9.79 5.29
N GLU A 59 21.57 -9.12 5.67
CA GLU A 59 21.65 -7.66 5.62
C GLU A 59 21.83 -7.18 4.18
N VAL A 60 21.12 -6.11 3.83
CA VAL A 60 21.17 -5.49 2.50
C VAL A 60 21.34 -3.98 2.60
N GLY A 61 21.86 -3.36 1.54
CA GLY A 61 21.99 -1.91 1.39
C GLY A 61 23.10 -1.26 2.22
N GLY A 62 23.70 -1.96 3.18
CA GLY A 62 24.76 -1.44 4.08
C GLY A 62 24.20 -0.69 5.31
N PRO A 63 25.05 -0.10 6.15
CA PRO A 63 24.63 0.53 7.40
C PRO A 63 23.88 1.85 7.19
N GLY A 64 23.01 2.19 8.14
CA GLY A 64 22.29 3.46 8.17
C GLY A 64 21.10 3.55 7.21
N ASN A 65 20.60 2.42 6.75
CA ASN A 65 19.45 2.32 5.88
C ASN A 65 18.19 1.91 6.67
N THR A 66 17.04 2.39 6.21
CA THR A 66 15.72 1.98 6.69
C THR A 66 14.82 1.75 5.51
N GLY A 67 14.11 0.62 5.46
CA GLY A 67 13.08 0.33 4.46
C GLY A 67 11.72 0.79 4.96
N PHE A 68 10.84 1.15 4.04
CA PHE A 68 9.45 1.54 4.30
C PHE A 68 8.46 0.81 3.41
N ASP A 69 8.88 0.37 2.21
CA ASP A 69 8.02 -0.34 1.28
C ASP A 69 8.82 -1.35 0.45
N LEU A 70 8.11 -2.36 -0.09
CA LEU A 70 8.68 -3.46 -0.86
C LEU A 70 7.71 -3.91 -1.94
N ILE A 71 8.17 -4.00 -3.18
CA ILE A 71 7.40 -4.52 -4.30
C ILE A 71 8.13 -5.67 -5.00
N ARG A 72 7.33 -6.59 -5.61
CA ARG A 72 7.80 -7.67 -6.49
C ARG A 72 7.75 -7.20 -7.94
N LEU A 73 8.76 -7.53 -8.72
CA LEU A 73 8.83 -7.26 -10.16
C LEU A 73 8.77 -8.58 -10.93
N ASP A 74 7.65 -8.84 -11.57
CA ASP A 74 7.40 -10.10 -12.28
C ASP A 74 8.14 -10.20 -13.61
N ASP A 75 8.58 -9.07 -14.17
CA ASP A 75 9.25 -8.96 -15.47
C ASP A 75 10.70 -9.46 -15.49
N ASP A 76 11.38 -9.48 -14.34
CA ASP A 76 12.78 -9.90 -14.24
C ASP A 76 13.12 -10.67 -12.95
N CYS A 77 12.13 -11.22 -12.25
CA CYS A 77 12.29 -12.01 -11.02
C CYS A 77 13.05 -11.27 -9.92
N SER A 78 12.73 -10.04 -9.68
CA SER A 78 13.43 -9.21 -8.72
C SER A 78 12.48 -8.49 -7.76
N TYR A 79 13.06 -7.74 -6.82
CA TYR A 79 12.31 -6.97 -5.85
C TYR A 79 12.91 -5.58 -5.73
N VAL A 80 12.07 -4.59 -5.41
CA VAL A 80 12.52 -3.21 -5.14
C VAL A 80 12.04 -2.79 -3.76
N LEU A 81 12.98 -2.29 -2.97
CA LEU A 81 12.73 -1.68 -1.67
C LEU A 81 12.83 -0.17 -1.79
N ALA A 82 11.88 0.53 -1.17
CA ALA A 82 11.94 1.97 -0.97
C ALA A 82 12.24 2.29 0.49
N GLY A 83 12.94 3.40 0.72
CA GLY A 83 13.29 3.77 2.07
C GLY A 83 14.17 5.00 2.17
N LYS A 84 15.09 4.95 3.13
CA LYS A 84 16.03 6.03 3.43
C LYS A 84 17.46 5.50 3.49
N LYS A 85 18.38 6.22 2.84
CA LYS A 85 19.83 6.07 2.99
C LYS A 85 20.47 7.44 3.12
N THR A 86 21.33 7.63 4.12
CA THR A 86 22.03 8.91 4.34
C THR A 86 21.11 10.14 4.40
N LYS A 87 19.95 9.99 5.06
CA LYS A 87 18.92 11.04 5.24
C LYS A 87 18.17 11.42 3.95
N ARG A 88 18.21 10.60 2.89
CA ARG A 88 17.56 10.83 1.60
C ARG A 88 16.69 9.68 1.16
N PRO A 89 15.68 9.91 0.33
CA PRO A 89 14.93 8.84 -0.31
C PRO A 89 15.87 7.91 -1.08
N TRP A 90 15.56 6.63 -1.06
CA TRP A 90 16.42 5.59 -1.55
C TRP A 90 15.63 4.42 -2.13
N LEU A 91 16.12 3.86 -3.23
CA LEU A 91 15.69 2.59 -3.79
C LEU A 91 16.82 1.58 -3.79
N LEU A 92 16.47 0.32 -3.55
CA LEU A 92 17.35 -0.83 -3.67
C LEU A 92 16.63 -1.91 -4.49
N LYS A 93 17.22 -2.32 -5.62
CA LYS A 93 16.78 -3.49 -6.37
C LYS A 93 17.64 -4.68 -6.00
N VAL A 94 16.97 -5.80 -5.71
CA VAL A 94 17.62 -7.09 -5.41
C VAL A 94 17.07 -8.19 -6.32
N ASP A 95 17.91 -9.19 -6.62
CA ASP A 95 17.50 -10.40 -7.33
C ASP A 95 16.68 -11.34 -6.42
N GLU A 96 16.19 -12.47 -6.95
CA GLU A 96 15.47 -13.50 -6.20
C GLU A 96 16.21 -14.02 -4.98
N SER A 97 17.53 -14.02 -5.02
CA SER A 97 18.40 -14.45 -3.93
C SER A 97 18.69 -13.32 -2.94
N GLY A 98 18.10 -12.13 -3.15
CA GLY A 98 18.31 -10.94 -2.35
C GLY A 98 19.72 -10.33 -2.50
N ASN A 99 20.43 -10.55 -3.63
CA ASN A 99 21.66 -9.84 -3.91
C ASN A 99 21.34 -8.51 -4.57
N GLU A 100 22.10 -7.46 -4.20
CA GLU A 100 21.95 -6.14 -4.78
C GLU A 100 22.21 -6.18 -6.29
N VAL A 101 21.23 -5.72 -7.07
CA VAL A 101 21.35 -5.49 -8.52
C VAL A 101 21.80 -4.05 -8.75
N TRP A 102 21.09 -3.10 -8.13
CA TRP A 102 21.48 -1.69 -8.09
C TRP A 102 20.88 -0.99 -6.86
N SER A 103 21.45 0.16 -6.53
CA SER A 103 21.04 1.00 -5.41
C SER A 103 21.08 2.46 -5.82
N ARG A 104 20.03 3.22 -5.56
CA ARG A 104 19.90 4.63 -5.94
C ARG A 104 19.49 5.49 -4.75
N VAL A 105 20.30 6.49 -4.44
CA VAL A 105 19.96 7.58 -3.51
C VAL A 105 19.57 8.80 -4.34
N PHE A 106 18.43 9.43 -4.01
CA PHE A 106 17.95 10.64 -4.70
C PHE A 106 18.56 11.88 -4.03
N ASP A 107 19.84 12.14 -4.34
CA ASP A 107 20.62 13.23 -3.75
C ASP A 107 20.38 14.58 -4.42
N GLU A 108 19.68 14.62 -5.53
CA GLU A 108 19.15 15.83 -6.18
C GLU A 108 18.03 16.51 -5.41
N ILE A 109 17.33 15.80 -4.51
CA ILE A 109 16.29 16.38 -3.65
C ILE A 109 16.94 17.28 -2.60
N PRO A 110 16.50 18.54 -2.43
CA PRO A 110 17.03 19.43 -1.41
C PRO A 110 16.87 18.81 0.00
N GLN A 111 17.91 18.97 0.83
CA GLN A 111 17.78 18.60 2.25
C GLN A 111 16.81 19.55 2.96
N PRO A 112 15.98 19.04 3.87
CA PRO A 112 15.18 19.91 4.75
C PRO A 112 16.09 20.90 5.48
N GLN A 113 15.72 22.19 5.41
CA GLN A 113 16.46 23.27 6.07
C GLN A 113 15.75 23.62 7.37
N GLY A 114 16.45 23.62 8.51
CA GLY A 114 15.90 24.03 9.80
C GLY A 114 16.98 24.28 10.84
N ASP A 115 16.67 25.07 11.84
CA ASP A 115 17.60 25.47 12.93
C ASP A 115 18.09 24.30 13.80
N PHE A 116 17.46 23.14 13.68
CA PHE A 116 17.80 21.91 14.41
C PHE A 116 18.61 20.88 13.62
N GLY A 117 19.04 21.20 12.41
CA GLY A 117 20.12 20.53 11.66
C GLY A 117 19.96 19.06 11.26
N ASP A 118 18.96 18.34 11.73
CA ASP A 118 18.88 16.88 11.64
C ASP A 118 17.68 16.31 10.86
N GLY A 119 16.99 17.15 10.07
CA GLY A 119 15.90 16.69 9.22
C GLY A 119 16.38 15.69 8.15
N TYR A 120 15.55 14.71 7.81
CA TYR A 120 15.78 13.77 6.72
C TYR A 120 14.51 13.50 5.93
N GLN A 121 14.68 13.08 4.70
CA GLN A 121 13.62 12.62 3.84
C GLN A 121 13.74 11.11 3.61
N PHE A 122 12.63 10.48 3.32
CA PHE A 122 12.57 9.05 3.04
C PHE A 122 11.44 8.75 2.05
N ALA A 123 11.63 7.76 1.20
CA ALA A 123 10.56 7.22 0.37
C ALA A 123 9.64 6.38 1.25
N THR A 124 8.35 6.71 1.25
CA THR A 124 7.31 6.03 2.05
C THR A 124 6.67 4.89 1.29
N ALA A 125 6.48 5.05 -0.03
CA ALA A 125 5.90 4.04 -0.90
C ALA A 125 6.57 4.06 -2.27
N VAL A 126 6.55 2.91 -2.95
CA VAL A 126 7.00 2.71 -4.32
C VAL A 126 6.05 1.79 -5.07
N ASN A 127 5.78 2.11 -6.34
CA ASN A 127 5.09 1.22 -7.27
C ASN A 127 5.83 1.13 -8.60
N GLN A 128 5.78 -0.04 -9.24
CA GLN A 128 6.24 -0.18 -10.60
C GLN A 128 5.24 0.49 -11.55
N THR A 129 5.75 1.23 -12.52
CA THR A 129 4.92 1.88 -13.54
C THR A 129 4.84 1.03 -14.82
N SER A 130 3.80 1.26 -15.62
CA SER A 130 3.53 0.48 -16.83
C SER A 130 4.64 0.54 -17.89
N ASP A 131 5.54 1.52 -17.81
CA ASP A 131 6.74 1.65 -18.64
C ASP A 131 7.96 0.87 -18.09
N GLY A 132 7.78 0.12 -16.99
CA GLY A 132 8.83 -0.62 -16.30
C GLY A 132 9.70 0.21 -15.36
N GLY A 133 9.40 1.49 -15.20
CA GLY A 133 10.03 2.38 -14.23
C GLY A 133 9.36 2.32 -12.84
N PHE A 134 9.57 3.35 -12.03
CA PHE A 134 9.07 3.41 -10.65
C PHE A 134 8.47 4.78 -10.35
N ILE A 135 7.38 4.81 -9.60
CA ILE A 135 6.84 6.01 -8.99
C ILE A 135 6.97 5.90 -7.48
N LEU A 136 7.44 6.97 -6.83
CA LEU A 136 7.65 7.02 -5.40
C LEU A 136 7.04 8.29 -4.82
N CYS A 137 6.58 8.20 -3.58
CA CYS A 137 6.35 9.40 -2.77
C CYS A 137 7.31 9.47 -1.58
N SER A 138 7.52 10.66 -1.06
CA SER A 138 8.40 10.89 0.07
C SER A 138 7.76 11.71 1.17
N SER A 139 8.26 11.50 2.37
CA SER A 139 7.93 12.27 3.57
C SER A 139 9.18 12.88 4.20
N VAL A 140 8.98 13.84 5.10
CA VAL A 140 10.04 14.56 5.81
C VAL A 140 9.96 14.27 7.31
N TYR A 141 11.11 14.08 7.96
CA TYR A 141 11.20 13.96 9.41
C TYR A 141 12.30 14.89 9.96
N PRO A 142 12.11 15.55 11.08
CA PRO A 142 10.85 15.63 11.84
C PRO A 142 9.77 16.36 11.04
N THR A 143 8.55 15.97 11.31
CA THR A 143 7.36 16.55 10.69
C THR A 143 7.10 17.94 11.26
N HIS A 144 7.69 18.96 10.65
CA HIS A 144 7.52 20.35 11.07
C HIS A 144 7.42 21.26 9.85
N PRO A 145 6.54 22.24 9.83
CA PRO A 145 6.33 23.13 8.67
C PRO A 145 7.59 23.83 8.16
N SER A 146 8.60 24.03 9.05
CA SER A 146 9.87 24.69 8.70
C SER A 146 10.87 23.76 7.97
N TYR A 147 10.61 22.45 7.87
CA TYR A 147 11.59 21.51 7.29
C TYR A 147 11.38 21.20 5.80
N GLY A 148 10.38 21.79 5.19
CA GLY A 148 10.05 21.55 3.78
C GLY A 148 8.94 20.53 3.59
N THR A 149 8.76 20.11 2.36
CA THR A 149 7.67 19.23 1.94
C THR A 149 8.23 17.93 1.35
N GLY A 150 7.33 16.94 1.14
CA GLY A 150 7.65 15.73 0.41
C GLY A 150 7.75 15.95 -1.10
N TYR A 151 8.17 14.93 -1.80
CA TYR A 151 8.31 14.89 -3.25
C TYR A 151 7.64 13.65 -3.83
N VAL A 152 7.18 13.79 -5.07
CA VAL A 152 6.87 12.65 -5.95
C VAL A 152 8.02 12.51 -6.94
N ILE A 153 8.52 11.29 -7.09
CA ILE A 153 9.69 10.97 -7.89
C ILE A 153 9.29 9.92 -8.91
N LYS A 154 9.44 10.20 -10.20
CA LYS A 154 9.40 9.18 -11.24
C LYS A 154 10.82 8.81 -11.61
N ALA A 155 11.10 7.51 -11.59
CA ALA A 155 12.37 6.95 -12.01
C ALA A 155 12.18 5.95 -13.14
N ASP A 156 13.19 5.78 -13.98
CA ASP A 156 13.23 4.74 -15.00
C ASP A 156 13.50 3.35 -14.39
N SER A 157 13.53 2.31 -15.21
CA SER A 157 13.79 0.92 -14.78
C SER A 157 15.18 0.70 -14.17
N ALA A 158 16.13 1.62 -14.40
CA ALA A 158 17.46 1.62 -13.79
C ALA A 158 17.52 2.49 -12.51
N GLY A 159 16.38 3.02 -12.05
CA GLY A 159 16.28 3.88 -10.89
C GLY A 159 16.74 5.32 -11.12
N GLN A 160 16.98 5.77 -12.38
CA GLN A 160 17.38 7.14 -12.66
C GLN A 160 16.15 8.04 -12.68
N THR A 161 16.26 9.21 -12.07
CA THR A 161 15.17 10.19 -12.02
C THR A 161 14.81 10.68 -13.41
N GLU A 162 13.55 10.52 -13.80
CA GLU A 162 12.99 11.10 -15.02
C GLU A 162 12.41 12.49 -14.73
N TRP A 163 11.66 12.61 -13.66
CA TRP A 163 11.17 13.89 -13.16
C TRP A 163 10.95 13.86 -11.64
N LEU A 164 10.87 15.05 -11.06
CA LEU A 164 10.69 15.31 -9.64
C LEU A 164 9.63 16.38 -9.47
N THR A 165 8.62 16.11 -8.64
CA THR A 165 7.57 17.08 -8.32
C THR A 165 7.57 17.36 -6.83
N GLU A 166 7.78 18.62 -6.47
CA GLU A 166 7.66 19.08 -5.09
C GLU A 166 6.18 19.26 -4.74
N LEU A 167 5.77 18.68 -3.63
CA LEU A 167 4.43 18.91 -3.08
C LEU A 167 4.40 20.30 -2.45
N ASP A 168 3.32 21.06 -2.65
CA ASP A 168 3.19 22.50 -2.33
C ASP A 168 3.97 22.99 -1.08
N TYR A 169 4.96 23.86 -1.29
CA TYR A 169 5.82 24.40 -0.22
C TYR A 169 5.07 25.29 0.77
N SER A 170 3.93 25.85 0.39
CA SER A 170 3.14 26.73 1.26
C SER A 170 2.48 25.98 2.43
N ARG A 171 2.29 24.67 2.23
CA ARG A 171 1.75 23.74 3.24
C ARG A 171 2.48 22.41 3.11
N PRO A 172 3.34 22.05 4.07
CA PRO A 172 4.09 20.80 4.00
C PRO A 172 3.15 19.60 3.85
N HIS A 173 3.35 18.84 2.77
CA HIS A 173 2.63 17.62 2.45
C HIS A 173 3.52 16.41 2.75
N HIS A 174 2.92 15.35 3.23
CA HIS A 174 3.57 14.08 3.50
C HIS A 174 2.84 12.98 2.72
N GLY A 175 3.49 12.44 1.68
CA GLY A 175 3.00 11.29 0.96
C GLY A 175 3.08 10.04 1.84
N GLN A 176 2.05 9.22 1.82
CA GLN A 176 2.00 7.93 2.51
C GLN A 176 1.99 6.79 1.52
N ASP A 177 1.16 6.89 0.48
CA ASP A 177 1.04 5.89 -0.57
C ASP A 177 0.81 6.56 -1.93
N ILE A 178 1.27 5.91 -3.00
CA ILE A 178 1.15 6.39 -4.38
C ILE A 178 0.96 5.23 -5.34
N ILE A 179 -0.03 5.31 -6.22
CA ILE A 179 -0.30 4.29 -7.23
C ILE A 179 -0.28 4.90 -8.64
N GLN A 180 0.02 4.10 -9.67
CA GLN A 180 -0.32 4.45 -11.04
C GLN A 180 -1.78 4.08 -11.29
N THR A 181 -2.55 5.02 -11.85
CA THR A 181 -3.96 4.79 -12.20
C THR A 181 -4.07 4.01 -13.53
N LEU A 182 -5.23 3.44 -13.78
CA LEU A 182 -5.53 2.75 -15.04
C LEU A 182 -5.41 3.66 -16.27
N GLU A 183 -5.53 4.96 -16.08
CA GLU A 183 -5.39 5.99 -17.12
C GLU A 183 -3.92 6.41 -17.37
N GLY A 184 -2.97 5.91 -16.57
CA GLY A 184 -1.54 6.20 -16.69
C GLY A 184 -1.03 7.34 -15.80
N ASP A 185 -1.92 8.15 -15.25
CA ASP A 185 -1.60 9.17 -14.24
C ASP A 185 -1.22 8.51 -12.89
N TYR A 186 -0.92 9.33 -11.88
CA TYR A 186 -0.61 8.85 -10.54
C TYR A 186 -1.56 9.44 -9.53
N LEU A 187 -1.94 8.65 -8.53
CA LEU A 187 -2.69 9.13 -7.37
C LEU A 187 -1.85 8.97 -6.11
N LEU A 188 -1.64 10.08 -5.43
CA LEU A 188 -0.95 10.20 -4.16
C LEU A 188 -1.95 10.42 -3.05
N VAL A 189 -1.78 9.75 -1.92
CA VAL A 189 -2.52 10.01 -0.68
C VAL A 189 -1.57 10.27 0.48
N GLY A 190 -2.08 10.94 1.50
CA GLY A 190 -1.28 11.25 2.68
C GLY A 190 -1.96 12.29 3.56
N TRP A 191 -1.16 13.15 4.16
CA TRP A 191 -1.63 14.22 5.02
C TRP A 191 -0.80 15.51 4.86
N TRP A 192 -1.38 16.65 5.22
CA TRP A 192 -0.72 17.95 5.22
C TRP A 192 -1.04 18.73 6.49
N TYR A 193 -0.22 19.71 6.82
CA TYR A 193 -0.55 20.65 7.88
C TYR A 193 -1.59 21.66 7.42
N VAL A 194 -2.66 21.83 8.19
CA VAL A 194 -3.73 22.81 7.92
C VAL A 194 -3.21 24.24 8.07
N ASN A 195 -2.37 24.46 9.09
CA ASN A 195 -1.75 25.74 9.38
C ASN A 195 -0.24 25.55 9.55
N ALA A 196 0.56 26.24 8.72
CA ALA A 196 2.02 26.19 8.80
C ALA A 196 2.61 26.68 10.13
N ALA A 197 1.84 27.41 10.95
CA ALA A 197 2.25 27.87 12.26
C ALA A 197 1.87 26.94 13.42
N GLU A 198 1.00 25.96 13.17
CA GLU A 198 0.46 25.01 14.16
C GLU A 198 0.75 23.57 13.76
N THR A 199 1.64 22.92 14.47
CA THR A 199 2.20 21.60 14.14
C THR A 199 1.28 20.41 14.40
N ASN A 200 0.06 20.65 14.89
CA ASN A 200 -0.81 19.61 15.42
C ASN A 200 -2.15 19.49 14.68
N GLN A 201 -2.29 20.19 13.57
CA GLN A 201 -3.50 20.11 12.75
C GLN A 201 -3.12 19.55 11.40
N LYS A 202 -3.51 18.31 11.17
CA LYS A 202 -3.30 17.62 9.90
C LYS A 202 -4.65 17.37 9.25
N SER A 203 -4.67 17.37 7.95
CA SER A 203 -5.82 16.87 7.19
C SER A 203 -5.34 15.87 6.17
N ALA A 204 -6.13 14.88 5.92
CA ALA A 204 -5.89 13.94 4.84
C ALA A 204 -6.01 14.64 3.48
N PHE A 205 -5.25 14.18 2.49
CA PHE A 205 -5.35 14.68 1.12
C PHE A 205 -5.20 13.55 0.10
N MET A 206 -5.72 13.82 -1.10
CA MET A 206 -5.40 13.13 -2.34
C MET A 206 -4.88 14.15 -3.35
N ALA A 207 -3.93 13.74 -4.19
CA ALA A 207 -3.48 14.52 -5.32
C ALA A 207 -3.36 13.64 -6.56
N ARG A 208 -3.91 14.08 -7.68
CA ARG A 208 -3.70 13.45 -8.99
C ARG A 208 -2.57 14.16 -9.71
N ILE A 209 -1.63 13.38 -10.20
CA ILE A 209 -0.40 13.84 -10.85
C ILE A 209 -0.36 13.21 -12.24
N GLY A 210 -0.25 14.04 -13.28
CA GLY A 210 -0.17 13.54 -14.65
C GLY A 210 1.15 12.81 -14.92
N GLU A 211 1.19 12.04 -16.01
CA GLU A 211 2.38 11.27 -16.44
C GLU A 211 3.67 12.08 -16.45
N GLY A 212 3.60 13.36 -16.81
CA GLY A 212 4.74 14.31 -16.83
C GLY A 212 5.06 14.99 -15.51
N GLY A 213 4.46 14.54 -14.38
CA GLY A 213 4.74 15.07 -13.06
C GLY A 213 3.95 16.32 -12.66
N SER A 214 3.06 16.85 -13.51
CA SER A 214 2.26 18.04 -13.16
C SER A 214 1.10 17.67 -12.24
N ILE A 215 0.94 18.37 -11.13
CA ILE A 215 -0.23 18.21 -10.24
C ILE A 215 -1.48 18.70 -11.00
N GLN A 216 -2.42 17.80 -11.23
CA GLN A 216 -3.68 18.10 -11.93
C GLN A 216 -4.72 18.65 -10.96
N TRP A 217 -4.87 18.01 -9.81
CA TRP A 217 -5.70 18.48 -8.71
C TRP A 217 -5.18 17.98 -7.35
N THR A 218 -5.54 18.68 -6.29
CA THR A 218 -5.37 18.24 -4.90
C THR A 218 -6.67 18.48 -4.16
N GLN A 219 -7.15 17.48 -3.45
CA GLN A 219 -8.34 17.56 -2.62
C GLN A 219 -8.01 17.26 -1.18
N ARG A 220 -8.68 17.96 -0.28
CA ARG A 220 -8.56 17.83 1.17
C ARG A 220 -9.76 17.07 1.73
N TYR A 221 -9.50 16.27 2.75
CA TYR A 221 -10.51 15.51 3.48
C TYR A 221 -10.30 15.69 4.98
N GLY A 222 -11.43 15.56 5.75
CA GLY A 222 -11.39 15.73 7.20
C GLY A 222 -11.67 17.16 7.68
N GLY A 223 -11.45 17.40 8.94
CA GLY A 223 -11.74 18.66 9.63
C GLY A 223 -10.60 19.68 9.58
N ASP A 224 -10.84 20.85 10.22
CA ASP A 224 -9.83 21.92 10.34
C ASP A 224 -9.01 21.83 11.62
N CYS A 225 -9.42 20.97 12.56
CA CYS A 225 -8.83 20.86 13.89
C CYS A 225 -8.30 19.47 14.20
N ASP A 226 -8.29 18.58 13.23
CA ASP A 226 -8.13 17.14 13.44
C ASP A 226 -6.75 16.67 12.99
N GLU A 227 -6.33 15.49 13.43
CA GLU A 227 -5.13 14.79 12.96
C GLU A 227 -5.52 13.70 11.95
N ASP A 228 -6.26 14.09 10.89
CA ASP A 228 -6.70 13.15 9.85
C ASP A 228 -5.58 12.81 8.89
N GLN A 229 -5.50 11.54 8.48
CA GLN A 229 -4.56 11.11 7.44
C GLN A 229 -5.07 9.91 6.66
N PHE A 230 -4.64 9.80 5.40
CA PHE A 230 -4.74 8.59 4.59
C PHE A 230 -3.41 7.86 4.60
N ASN A 231 -3.46 6.53 4.74
CA ASN A 231 -2.28 5.68 4.83
C ASN A 231 -2.06 4.82 3.59
N ALA A 232 -3.15 4.36 2.95
CA ALA A 232 -3.06 3.52 1.75
C ALA A 232 -4.24 3.77 0.81
N VAL A 233 -4.06 3.46 -0.48
CA VAL A 233 -5.07 3.67 -1.53
C VAL A 233 -5.06 2.56 -2.56
N VAL A 234 -6.25 2.22 -3.08
CA VAL A 234 -6.43 1.36 -4.25
C VAL A 234 -7.38 2.01 -5.24
N GLN A 235 -7.17 1.77 -6.54
CA GLN A 235 -8.12 2.15 -7.56
C GLN A 235 -9.21 1.09 -7.68
N THR A 236 -10.46 1.51 -7.87
CA THR A 236 -11.60 0.63 -8.08
C THR A 236 -11.89 0.44 -9.57
N ASP A 237 -12.58 -0.65 -9.94
CA ASP A 237 -12.92 -0.97 -11.33
C ASP A 237 -13.79 0.10 -12.02
N ASP A 238 -14.50 0.92 -11.25
CA ASP A 238 -15.29 2.06 -11.75
C ASP A 238 -14.45 3.32 -11.99
N GLY A 239 -13.13 3.24 -11.83
CA GLY A 239 -12.16 4.33 -12.02
C GLY A 239 -12.06 5.29 -10.83
N GLY A 240 -12.84 5.06 -9.78
CA GLY A 240 -12.72 5.77 -8.50
C GLY A 240 -11.60 5.21 -7.62
N PHE A 241 -11.59 5.61 -6.35
CA PHE A 241 -10.56 5.21 -5.40
C PHE A 241 -11.18 4.83 -4.06
N ILE A 242 -10.54 3.87 -3.38
CA ILE A 242 -10.78 3.60 -1.96
C ILE A 242 -9.48 3.87 -1.22
N THR A 243 -9.55 4.68 -0.18
CA THR A 243 -8.44 4.96 0.72
C THR A 243 -8.83 4.65 2.16
N VAL A 244 -7.83 4.26 2.94
CA VAL A 244 -7.99 3.98 4.36
C VAL A 244 -6.94 4.75 5.18
N GLY A 245 -7.27 5.01 6.43
CA GLY A 245 -6.37 5.73 7.31
C GLY A 245 -6.95 5.91 8.71
N GLU A 246 -6.77 7.09 9.27
CA GLU A 246 -7.27 7.46 10.58
C GLU A 246 -8.00 8.81 10.53
N PHE A 247 -9.08 8.90 11.28
CA PHE A 247 -9.90 10.07 11.47
C PHE A 247 -9.96 10.42 12.95
N GLU A 248 -9.58 11.64 13.31
CA GLU A 248 -9.70 12.11 14.68
C GLU A 248 -11.13 12.61 14.93
N HIS A 249 -11.76 12.09 15.99
CA HIS A 249 -13.04 12.65 16.44
C HIS A 249 -12.86 14.08 16.96
N GLU A 250 -13.68 15.01 16.45
CA GLU A 250 -13.80 16.33 17.05
C GLU A 250 -14.12 16.16 18.55
N GLY A 251 -13.21 16.53 19.42
CA GLY A 251 -13.47 16.67 20.83
C GLY A 251 -14.59 17.69 21.04
N ASP A 252 -15.30 17.68 22.16
CA ASP A 252 -16.53 18.43 22.51
C ASP A 252 -16.63 19.92 22.09
N GLY A 253 -16.19 20.27 20.88
CA GLY A 253 -16.65 21.44 20.09
C GLY A 253 -16.08 22.80 20.46
N PHE A 254 -15.03 22.96 21.28
CA PHE A 254 -14.61 24.31 21.69
C PHE A 254 -13.11 24.60 21.76
N ASN A 255 -12.26 23.87 21.24
CA ASN A 255 -10.86 24.16 20.93
C ASN A 255 -10.27 22.88 20.39
N CYS A 256 -9.57 22.92 19.27
CA CYS A 256 -8.74 21.84 18.76
C CYS A 256 -7.84 21.29 19.90
N SER A 257 -8.40 20.59 20.84
CA SER A 257 -7.69 20.11 22.01
C SER A 257 -7.32 18.66 21.83
N PHE A 258 -6.09 18.41 21.87
CA PHE A 258 -5.14 17.33 21.70
C PHE A 258 -5.50 15.93 22.26
N TYR A 259 -6.76 15.57 22.45
CA TYR A 259 -7.15 14.30 23.06
C TYR A 259 -8.33 13.64 22.37
N GLY A 260 -8.43 13.81 21.05
CA GLY A 260 -9.35 13.03 20.23
C GLY A 260 -8.90 11.57 20.17
N TYR A 261 -9.85 10.69 19.98
CA TYR A 261 -9.59 9.28 19.69
C TYR A 261 -9.58 9.13 18.17
N MET A 262 -8.63 8.36 17.67
CA MET A 262 -8.52 8.05 16.24
C MET A 262 -9.40 6.88 15.92
N ASP A 263 -10.24 7.00 14.89
CA ASP A 263 -11.02 5.91 14.32
C ASP A 263 -10.39 5.46 12.99
N LEU A 264 -10.53 4.19 12.64
CA LEU A 264 -10.29 3.74 11.28
C LEU A 264 -11.21 4.51 10.33
N TRP A 265 -10.64 5.11 9.31
CA TRP A 265 -11.35 5.84 8.30
C TRP A 265 -11.26 5.15 6.94
N PHE A 266 -12.42 4.87 6.35
CA PHE A 266 -12.59 4.36 5.00
C PHE A 266 -13.28 5.44 4.17
N VAL A 267 -12.70 5.80 3.03
CA VAL A 267 -13.27 6.79 2.11
C VAL A 267 -13.28 6.22 0.70
N LYS A 268 -14.44 6.25 0.05
CA LYS A 268 -14.57 5.98 -1.39
C LYS A 268 -14.79 7.30 -2.12
N THR A 269 -14.09 7.50 -3.24
CA THR A 269 -14.23 8.66 -4.12
C THR A 269 -14.58 8.23 -5.55
N ASP A 270 -15.03 9.18 -6.36
CA ASP A 270 -15.02 9.07 -7.82
C ASP A 270 -13.60 9.31 -8.39
N SER A 271 -13.47 9.27 -9.72
CA SER A 271 -12.20 9.51 -10.43
C SER A 271 -11.65 10.92 -10.28
N GLU A 272 -12.48 11.90 -9.96
CA GLU A 272 -12.09 13.28 -9.70
C GLU A 272 -11.76 13.55 -8.23
N GLY A 273 -11.79 12.51 -7.37
CA GLY A 273 -11.52 12.61 -5.95
C GLY A 273 -12.70 13.17 -5.13
N ASN A 274 -13.90 13.30 -5.70
CA ASN A 274 -15.07 13.70 -4.88
C ASN A 274 -15.50 12.52 -4.00
N MET A 275 -15.68 12.77 -2.70
CA MET A 275 -16.12 11.75 -1.76
C MET A 275 -17.52 11.25 -2.13
N VAL A 276 -17.63 9.97 -2.42
CA VAL A 276 -18.90 9.28 -2.71
C VAL A 276 -19.45 8.63 -1.45
N GLN A 277 -18.55 8.08 -0.62
CA GLN A 277 -18.92 7.39 0.61
C GLN A 277 -17.77 7.44 1.62
N GLU A 278 -18.14 7.45 2.91
CA GLU A 278 -17.20 7.24 4.01
C GLU A 278 -17.79 6.29 5.05
N ALA A 279 -16.91 5.64 5.79
CA ALA A 279 -17.24 4.88 6.99
C ALA A 279 -16.14 5.05 8.04
N LYS A 280 -16.53 5.17 9.31
CA LYS A 280 -15.62 5.34 10.43
C LYS A 280 -15.87 4.22 11.43
N TYR A 281 -14.80 3.57 11.86
CA TYR A 281 -14.87 2.41 12.75
C TYR A 281 -13.90 2.59 13.90
N GLY A 282 -14.46 2.77 15.07
CA GLY A 282 -13.69 2.91 16.30
C GLY A 282 -14.61 3.07 17.49
N GLY A 283 -14.06 3.63 18.54
CA GLY A 283 -14.75 3.79 19.79
C GLY A 283 -14.15 4.88 20.68
N ALA A 284 -14.03 4.60 21.98
CA ALA A 284 -13.44 5.53 22.93
C ALA A 284 -11.91 5.46 22.99
N TYR A 285 -11.24 4.83 22.00
CA TYR A 285 -9.79 4.63 21.99
C TYR A 285 -9.23 4.74 20.57
N TRP A 286 -8.04 4.26 20.32
CA TRP A 286 -7.29 4.45 19.08
C TRP A 286 -7.43 3.26 18.16
N GLU A 287 -8.07 3.46 17.04
CA GLU A 287 -8.15 2.55 15.91
C GLU A 287 -7.58 3.25 14.68
N ARG A 288 -6.82 2.53 13.85
CA ARG A 288 -6.38 3.03 12.55
C ARG A 288 -6.25 1.91 11.53
N ALA A 289 -6.43 2.24 10.27
CA ALA A 289 -6.00 1.41 9.17
C ALA A 289 -4.57 1.79 8.74
N THR A 290 -3.80 0.79 8.34
CA THR A 290 -2.42 0.97 7.87
C THR A 290 -2.26 0.66 6.39
N ASP A 291 -2.99 -0.36 5.88
CA ASP A 291 -2.89 -0.80 4.50
C ASP A 291 -4.19 -1.40 3.99
N ILE A 292 -4.35 -1.48 2.66
CA ILE A 292 -5.53 -2.04 1.98
C ILE A 292 -5.10 -2.79 0.71
N VAL A 293 -5.64 -4.00 0.51
CA VAL A 293 -5.47 -4.76 -0.73
C VAL A 293 -6.80 -5.25 -1.28
N PRO A 294 -7.01 -5.24 -2.61
CA PRO A 294 -8.21 -5.81 -3.22
C PRO A 294 -8.20 -7.33 -3.13
N LEU A 295 -9.36 -7.94 -2.95
CA LEU A 295 -9.57 -9.38 -2.94
C LEU A 295 -10.30 -9.85 -4.22
N PRO A 296 -10.11 -11.11 -4.65
CA PRO A 296 -10.72 -11.63 -5.89
C PRO A 296 -12.25 -11.60 -5.92
N ASP A 297 -12.89 -11.52 -4.76
CA ASP A 297 -14.37 -11.46 -4.65
C ASP A 297 -14.93 -10.03 -4.71
N GLY A 298 -14.11 -9.04 -5.06
CA GLY A 298 -14.49 -7.62 -5.16
C GLY A 298 -14.60 -6.89 -3.82
N ASN A 299 -14.15 -7.51 -2.74
CA ASN A 299 -14.01 -6.92 -1.41
C ASN A 299 -12.53 -6.53 -1.15
N TYR A 300 -12.24 -6.05 0.05
CA TYR A 300 -10.91 -5.53 0.41
C TYR A 300 -10.48 -6.11 1.76
N ALA A 301 -9.21 -6.47 1.88
CA ALA A 301 -8.59 -6.67 3.18
C ALA A 301 -7.96 -5.36 3.64
N VAL A 302 -8.15 -5.02 4.90
CA VAL A 302 -7.63 -3.81 5.55
C VAL A 302 -6.89 -4.22 6.81
N SER A 303 -5.63 -3.85 6.92
CA SER A 303 -4.83 -4.04 8.13
C SER A 303 -4.85 -2.82 9.03
N GLY A 304 -4.47 -3.02 10.28
CA GLY A 304 -4.35 -1.92 11.21
C GLY A 304 -4.12 -2.37 12.65
N ARG A 305 -4.56 -1.49 13.53
CA ARG A 305 -4.52 -1.74 14.96
C ARG A 305 -5.78 -1.22 15.64
N LYS A 306 -6.14 -1.85 16.77
CA LYS A 306 -7.31 -1.50 17.59
C LYS A 306 -6.99 -1.54 19.07
N ARG A 307 -7.46 -0.55 19.81
CA ARG A 307 -7.34 -0.49 21.25
C ARG A 307 -8.71 -0.63 21.89
N HIS A 308 -8.92 -1.69 22.66
CA HIS A 308 -10.23 -1.98 23.26
C HIS A 308 -10.56 -1.17 24.50
N THR A 309 -9.57 -0.84 25.32
CA THR A 309 -9.75 -0.04 26.55
C THR A 309 -8.50 0.74 26.89
N LYS A 310 -8.62 1.72 27.82
CA LYS A 310 -7.48 2.55 28.28
C LYS A 310 -6.31 1.71 28.89
N HIS A 311 -6.61 0.53 29.42
CA HIS A 311 -5.65 -0.31 30.14
C HIS A 311 -5.22 -1.54 29.35
N HIS A 312 -5.76 -1.74 28.16
CA HIS A 312 -5.40 -2.85 27.28
C HIS A 312 -4.37 -2.40 26.25
N PRO A 313 -3.51 -3.32 25.79
CA PRO A 313 -2.58 -3.01 24.70
C PRO A 313 -3.32 -2.66 23.42
N ILE A 314 -2.58 -2.10 22.48
CA ILE A 314 -3.00 -2.01 21.09
C ILE A 314 -2.88 -3.41 20.49
N ASN A 315 -3.88 -3.88 19.76
CA ASN A 315 -3.89 -5.20 19.15
C ASN A 315 -3.87 -5.10 17.63
N ALA A 316 -3.17 -6.00 16.99
CA ALA A 316 -3.21 -6.20 15.56
C ALA A 316 -4.65 -6.45 15.10
N TRP A 317 -5.07 -5.80 14.03
CA TRP A 317 -6.45 -5.82 13.55
C TRP A 317 -6.48 -6.02 12.04
N LEU A 318 -7.20 -7.04 11.59
CA LEU A 318 -7.46 -7.32 10.18
C LEU A 318 -8.97 -7.31 9.93
N LEU A 319 -9.38 -6.66 8.86
CA LEU A 319 -10.77 -6.60 8.43
C LEU A 319 -10.91 -7.07 7.00
N LYS A 320 -12.06 -7.67 6.68
CA LYS A 320 -12.57 -7.70 5.32
C LYS A 320 -13.70 -6.71 5.19
N MET A 321 -13.59 -5.83 4.22
CA MET A 321 -14.55 -4.76 3.99
C MET A 321 -15.12 -4.85 2.59
N SER A 322 -16.42 -4.54 2.44
CA SER A 322 -17.03 -4.41 1.13
C SER A 322 -16.58 -3.12 0.42
N SER A 323 -16.84 -3.02 -0.88
CA SER A 323 -16.63 -1.79 -1.66
C SER A 323 -17.45 -0.59 -1.19
N THR A 324 -18.41 -0.80 -0.29
CA THR A 324 -19.19 0.24 0.38
C THR A 324 -18.73 0.52 1.81
N GLY A 325 -17.58 0.00 2.21
CA GLY A 325 -16.98 0.22 3.53
C GLY A 325 -17.61 -0.61 4.66
N SER A 326 -18.56 -1.52 4.39
CA SER A 326 -19.14 -2.36 5.46
C SER A 326 -18.16 -3.46 5.87
N ILE A 327 -17.96 -3.66 7.18
CA ILE A 327 -17.17 -4.78 7.71
C ILE A 327 -17.92 -6.08 7.47
N LEU A 328 -17.31 -7.03 6.76
CA LEU A 328 -17.85 -8.37 6.50
C LEU A 328 -17.39 -9.38 7.55
N TRP A 329 -16.12 -9.28 7.95
CA TRP A 329 -15.56 -9.97 9.10
C TRP A 329 -14.36 -9.18 9.66
N GLU A 330 -14.01 -9.44 10.90
CA GLU A 330 -12.82 -8.89 11.54
C GLU A 330 -12.07 -9.96 12.33
N TRP A 331 -10.76 -9.81 12.44
CA TRP A 331 -9.90 -10.54 13.31
C TRP A 331 -9.07 -9.57 14.16
N ASN A 332 -8.96 -9.86 15.44
CA ASN A 332 -8.11 -9.14 16.38
C ASN A 332 -7.14 -10.13 17.03
N GLU A 333 -5.88 -9.72 17.19
CA GLU A 333 -4.94 -10.49 18.00
C GLU A 333 -5.55 -10.69 19.40
N PRO A 334 -5.61 -11.92 19.90
CA PRO A 334 -6.12 -12.17 21.25
C PRO A 334 -5.28 -11.45 22.31
N ASP A 335 -5.94 -10.81 23.26
CA ASP A 335 -5.29 -10.12 24.36
C ASP A 335 -4.73 -11.13 25.37
N TYR A 336 -3.41 -11.34 25.35
CA TYR A 336 -2.73 -12.25 26.25
C TYR A 336 -2.11 -11.58 27.49
N SER A 337 -2.21 -10.25 27.60
CA SER A 337 -1.52 -9.54 28.67
C SER A 337 -2.46 -8.88 29.66
N THR A 338 -2.25 -9.17 30.94
CA THR A 338 -2.87 -8.46 32.08
C THR A 338 -2.08 -7.21 32.49
N GLY A 339 -1.16 -6.74 31.66
CA GLY A 339 -0.26 -5.60 31.92
C GLY A 339 -0.37 -4.48 30.88
N ILE A 340 0.25 -3.35 31.17
CA ILE A 340 0.40 -2.22 30.22
C ILE A 340 1.46 -2.62 29.18
N SER A 341 1.14 -3.50 28.26
CA SER A 341 2.01 -3.83 27.13
C SER A 341 1.66 -2.93 25.95
N ARG A 342 2.66 -2.45 25.26
CA ARG A 342 2.51 -1.94 23.91
C ARG A 342 2.14 -3.14 23.05
N GLY A 343 1.12 -3.03 22.24
CA GLY A 343 0.54 -4.18 21.55
C GLY A 343 1.08 -4.42 20.16
N ASP A 344 0.50 -5.40 19.50
CA ASP A 344 0.84 -5.81 18.16
C ASP A 344 0.17 -4.89 17.12
N GLU A 345 0.76 -4.73 15.95
CA GLU A 345 0.22 -3.94 14.83
C GLU A 345 0.47 -4.66 13.51
N LEU A 346 -0.56 -4.76 12.66
CA LEU A 346 -0.38 -5.10 11.24
C LEU A 346 -0.06 -3.81 10.49
N ARG A 347 0.98 -3.83 9.65
CA ARG A 347 1.42 -2.62 8.91
C ARG A 347 1.18 -2.72 7.43
N THR A 348 1.51 -3.85 6.82
CA THR A 348 1.40 -4.04 5.38
C THR A 348 0.68 -5.35 5.07
N LEU A 349 0.09 -5.40 3.90
CA LEU A 349 -0.65 -6.55 3.39
C LEU A 349 -0.06 -7.01 2.05
N SER A 350 -0.14 -8.29 1.81
CA SER A 350 0.00 -8.89 0.50
C SER A 350 -1.02 -10.01 0.35
N LEU A 351 -1.48 -10.27 -0.86
CA LEU A 351 -2.36 -11.39 -1.18
C LEU A 351 -1.56 -12.39 -2.00
N THR A 352 -1.63 -13.68 -1.67
CA THR A 352 -0.98 -14.74 -2.47
C THR A 352 -1.51 -14.76 -3.90
N ASP A 353 -0.68 -15.22 -4.85
CA ASP A 353 -1.01 -15.23 -6.28
C ASP A 353 -2.28 -16.05 -6.61
N ASP A 354 -2.61 -17.04 -5.78
CA ASP A 354 -3.87 -17.82 -5.88
C ASP A 354 -5.08 -17.11 -5.24
N GLY A 355 -4.86 -15.97 -4.59
CA GLY A 355 -5.88 -15.18 -3.94
C GLY A 355 -6.50 -15.81 -2.67
N GLN A 356 -5.90 -16.87 -2.12
CA GLN A 356 -6.48 -17.61 -0.99
C GLN A 356 -5.95 -17.19 0.37
N THR A 357 -4.74 -16.60 0.43
CA THR A 357 -4.10 -16.25 1.70
C THR A 357 -3.73 -14.77 1.73
N ILE A 358 -4.18 -14.09 2.77
CA ILE A 358 -3.74 -12.73 3.11
C ILE A 358 -2.52 -12.87 4.02
N ILE A 359 -1.41 -12.26 3.62
CA ILE A 359 -0.21 -12.16 4.45
C ILE A 359 -0.09 -10.72 4.95
N SER A 360 0.20 -10.58 6.22
CA SER A 360 0.48 -9.28 6.82
C SER A 360 1.79 -9.31 7.58
N MET A 361 2.54 -8.24 7.45
CA MET A 361 3.71 -8.01 8.28
C MET A 361 3.48 -6.80 9.18
N GLY A 362 4.08 -6.85 10.33
CA GLY A 362 4.07 -5.79 11.31
C GLY A 362 5.02 -6.11 12.45
N PHE A 363 4.67 -5.73 13.65
CA PHE A 363 5.52 -5.98 14.80
C PHE A 363 4.72 -6.36 16.04
N LYS A 364 5.44 -7.04 16.93
CA LYS A 364 5.01 -7.39 18.27
C LYS A 364 5.88 -6.67 19.30
N TYR A 365 5.24 -6.09 20.31
CA TYR A 365 5.95 -5.58 21.47
C TYR A 365 6.15 -6.70 22.50
N ALA A 366 7.38 -7.11 22.71
CA ALA A 366 7.74 -8.14 23.68
C ALA A 366 8.11 -7.53 25.04
N MET A 367 7.40 -7.93 26.11
CA MET A 367 7.74 -7.58 27.49
C MET A 367 8.66 -8.64 28.09
N PRO A 368 9.58 -8.33 29.05
CA PRO A 368 9.64 -7.11 29.86
C PRO A 368 10.62 -6.01 29.38
N VAL A 369 11.18 -6.10 28.19
CA VAL A 369 12.33 -5.31 27.75
C VAL A 369 12.01 -4.33 26.63
N ASP A 370 10.79 -3.81 26.48
CA ASP A 370 10.42 -2.87 25.41
C ASP A 370 11.04 -3.27 24.04
N ASN A 371 11.03 -4.57 23.73
CA ASN A 371 11.61 -5.10 22.51
C ASN A 371 10.53 -5.18 21.42
N ILE A 372 10.82 -4.67 20.23
CA ILE A 372 9.94 -4.74 19.06
C ILE A 372 10.46 -5.86 18.17
N GLU A 373 9.60 -6.83 17.85
CA GLU A 373 9.96 -7.96 17.00
C GLU A 373 9.12 -7.94 15.71
N PRO A 374 9.74 -8.11 14.53
CA PRO A 374 9.01 -8.35 13.30
C PRO A 374 8.16 -9.60 13.44
N LYS A 375 6.91 -9.51 13.06
CA LYS A 375 5.98 -10.64 13.06
C LYS A 375 5.23 -10.67 11.75
N VAL A 376 5.01 -11.87 11.24
CA VAL A 376 4.21 -12.13 10.03
C VAL A 376 3.02 -12.99 10.44
N TRP A 377 1.88 -12.68 9.88
CA TRP A 377 0.63 -13.42 10.05
C TRP A 377 0.11 -13.85 8.68
N ALA A 378 -0.44 -15.04 8.60
CA ALA A 378 -1.13 -15.55 7.42
C ALA A 378 -2.58 -15.87 7.76
N PHE A 379 -3.51 -15.41 6.93
CA PHE A 379 -4.94 -15.56 7.13
C PHE A 379 -5.60 -16.17 5.90
N ASP A 380 -6.62 -16.97 6.10
CA ASP A 380 -7.52 -17.37 5.02
C ASP A 380 -8.30 -16.15 4.48
N ALA A 381 -8.21 -15.86 3.19
CA ALA A 381 -8.81 -14.67 2.57
C ALA A 381 -10.36 -14.70 2.56
N ASN A 382 -10.96 -15.88 2.76
CA ASN A 382 -12.41 -16.05 2.74
C ASN A 382 -13.03 -16.03 4.14
N SER A 383 -12.21 -16.15 5.19
CA SER A 383 -12.66 -16.18 6.58
C SER A 383 -11.72 -15.38 7.48
N SER A 384 -12.11 -15.16 8.72
CA SER A 384 -11.23 -14.53 9.72
C SER A 384 -10.23 -15.50 10.37
N THR A 385 -9.93 -16.63 9.73
CA THR A 385 -9.10 -17.68 10.31
C THR A 385 -7.62 -17.34 10.15
N LEU A 386 -6.92 -17.23 11.29
CA LEU A 386 -5.46 -17.16 11.31
C LEU A 386 -4.93 -18.58 10.99
N LEU A 387 -4.15 -18.70 9.92
CA LEU A 387 -3.52 -19.95 9.50
C LEU A 387 -2.23 -20.20 10.29
N TRP A 388 -1.37 -19.20 10.36
CA TRP A 388 -0.14 -19.23 11.17
C TRP A 388 0.35 -17.82 11.47
N SER A 389 1.23 -17.69 12.46
CA SER A 389 2.01 -16.47 12.69
C SER A 389 3.38 -16.80 13.27
N ASN A 390 4.42 -16.11 12.81
CA ASN A 390 5.80 -16.32 13.22
C ASN A 390 6.49 -15.00 13.56
N ASN A 391 7.32 -15.02 14.61
CA ASN A 391 8.19 -13.92 14.98
C ASN A 391 9.57 -14.12 14.33
N TYR A 392 10.20 -13.04 13.85
CA TYR A 392 11.50 -13.09 13.16
C TYR A 392 12.53 -12.15 13.81
N GLY A 393 12.38 -11.86 15.09
CA GLY A 393 13.30 -11.08 15.89
C GLY A 393 14.32 -11.92 16.63
N GLY A 394 15.49 -11.35 16.91
CA GLY A 394 16.49 -11.90 17.83
C GLY A 394 16.45 -11.18 19.18
N GLU A 395 17.21 -11.71 20.18
CA GLU A 395 17.30 -11.10 21.51
C GLU A 395 17.87 -9.66 21.43
N ALA A 396 17.15 -8.69 21.99
CA ALA A 396 17.60 -7.34 22.34
C ALA A 396 17.78 -6.33 21.19
N SER A 397 16.80 -6.17 20.28
CA SER A 397 16.82 -5.03 19.36
C SER A 397 15.42 -4.56 19.00
N ASP A 398 15.21 -3.27 18.85
CA ASP A 398 14.02 -2.70 18.27
C ASP A 398 14.00 -3.01 16.78
N ASN A 399 13.31 -4.08 16.40
CA ASN A 399 13.17 -4.53 15.01
C ASN A 399 11.76 -4.19 14.52
N GLU A 400 11.61 -3.17 13.73
CA GLU A 400 10.33 -2.87 13.07
C GLU A 400 10.29 -3.53 11.69
N GLY A 401 9.16 -4.16 11.34
CA GLY A 401 8.89 -4.66 10.01
C GLY A 401 8.00 -3.71 9.24
N ALA A 402 8.24 -3.52 7.95
CA ALA A 402 7.53 -2.51 7.20
C ALA A 402 7.14 -2.90 5.75
N GLY A 403 7.53 -4.05 5.21
CA GLY A 403 7.13 -4.46 3.87
C GLY A 403 7.17 -5.97 3.68
N ILE A 404 6.16 -6.53 3.01
CA ILE A 404 6.06 -7.94 2.67
C ILE A 404 5.44 -8.13 1.29
N VAL A 405 5.99 -9.07 0.52
CA VAL A 405 5.44 -9.48 -0.78
C VAL A 405 5.53 -11.00 -0.94
N ASN A 406 4.74 -11.54 -1.86
CA ASN A 406 4.90 -12.93 -2.29
C ASN A 406 6.26 -13.13 -2.96
N ALA A 407 6.94 -14.21 -2.65
CA ALA A 407 8.08 -14.67 -3.39
C ALA A 407 7.63 -15.53 -4.59
N PHE A 408 8.49 -15.66 -5.60
CA PHE A 408 8.17 -16.36 -6.85
C PHE A 408 7.97 -17.87 -6.70
N ASP A 409 8.43 -18.46 -5.59
CA ASP A 409 8.28 -19.88 -5.24
C ASP A 409 7.06 -20.18 -4.35
N GLY A 410 6.22 -19.18 -4.12
CA GLY A 410 5.04 -19.28 -3.24
C GLY A 410 5.33 -19.06 -1.76
N GLY A 411 6.59 -18.73 -1.40
CA GLY A 411 6.94 -18.22 -0.07
C GLY A 411 6.73 -16.71 0.03
N PHE A 412 7.44 -16.07 0.99
CA PHE A 412 7.31 -14.64 1.24
C PHE A 412 8.67 -13.98 1.40
N LEU A 413 8.77 -12.76 0.89
CA LEU A 413 9.91 -11.90 1.10
C LEU A 413 9.47 -10.68 1.90
N PHE A 414 10.17 -10.39 2.99
CA PHE A 414 9.91 -9.23 3.82
C PHE A 414 11.22 -8.64 4.35
N PHE A 415 11.14 -7.42 4.84
CA PHE A 415 12.27 -6.81 5.52
C PHE A 415 11.89 -6.29 6.91
N GLY A 416 12.87 -6.31 7.79
CA GLY A 416 12.88 -5.63 9.07
C GLY A 416 14.22 -4.92 9.25
N TYR A 417 14.33 -4.07 10.24
CA TYR A 417 15.62 -3.48 10.58
C TYR A 417 15.97 -3.71 12.05
N ASN A 418 17.26 -3.88 12.28
CA ASN A 418 17.84 -4.02 13.59
C ASN A 418 18.60 -2.74 13.92
N ASP A 419 18.30 -2.08 15.03
CA ASP A 419 19.00 -0.87 15.47
C ASP A 419 20.34 -1.14 16.15
N GLY A 420 20.77 -2.39 16.25
CA GLY A 420 22.07 -2.78 16.83
C GLY A 420 22.17 -2.56 18.34
N GLY A 421 21.04 -2.28 19.02
CA GLY A 421 20.99 -1.95 20.45
C GLY A 421 21.57 -0.57 20.77
N LEU A 422 21.43 -0.14 22.01
CA LEU A 422 21.79 1.20 22.52
C LEU A 422 23.25 1.65 22.30
N ALA A 423 24.14 0.77 21.84
CA ALA A 423 25.56 1.06 21.68
C ALA A 423 25.99 1.45 20.27
N ASN A 424 25.23 1.09 19.23
CA ASN A 424 25.56 1.38 17.84
C ASN A 424 24.29 1.80 17.09
N MET A 425 24.09 3.09 16.85
CA MET A 425 22.99 3.65 16.06
C MET A 425 23.07 3.31 14.54
N SER A 426 23.63 2.18 14.17
CA SER A 426 23.66 1.71 12.78
C SER A 426 22.47 0.80 12.54
N HIS A 427 21.37 1.37 12.04
CA HIS A 427 20.26 0.55 11.53
C HIS A 427 20.77 -0.35 10.40
N HIS A 428 20.47 -1.63 10.49
CA HIS A 428 20.78 -2.61 9.47
C HIS A 428 19.49 -3.18 8.91
N LEU A 429 19.24 -2.93 7.64
CA LEU A 429 18.10 -3.49 6.94
C LEU A 429 18.35 -4.98 6.69
N ARG A 430 17.46 -5.83 7.18
CA ARG A 430 17.51 -7.27 7.00
C ARG A 430 16.38 -7.73 6.09
N LEU A 431 16.73 -8.38 5.01
CA LEU A 431 15.81 -9.00 4.07
C LEU A 431 15.73 -10.50 4.38
N THR A 432 14.51 -11.00 4.55
CA THR A 432 14.25 -12.40 4.91
C THR A 432 13.28 -13.02 3.93
N LYS A 433 13.68 -14.17 3.35
CA LYS A 433 12.82 -15.01 2.51
C LYS A 433 12.42 -16.27 3.27
N THR A 434 11.13 -16.60 3.20
CA THR A 434 10.52 -17.79 3.80
C THR A 434 9.92 -18.70 2.74
N ASP A 435 9.57 -19.92 3.14
CA ASP A 435 8.62 -20.75 2.41
C ASP A 435 7.16 -20.29 2.66
N SER A 436 6.19 -21.00 2.07
CA SER A 436 4.75 -20.71 2.20
C SER A 436 4.19 -20.90 3.62
N GLU A 437 4.90 -21.61 4.47
CA GLU A 437 4.55 -21.86 5.89
C GLU A 437 5.24 -20.86 6.82
N GLY A 438 6.01 -19.92 6.27
CA GLY A 438 6.75 -18.92 7.03
C GLY A 438 8.05 -19.46 7.67
N ASN A 439 8.57 -20.61 7.24
CA ASN A 439 9.87 -21.08 7.73
C ASN A 439 10.99 -20.34 6.97
N THR A 440 12.07 -20.05 7.69
CA THR A 440 13.30 -19.48 7.12
C THR A 440 14.54 -20.22 7.65
N VAL A 441 15.71 -19.84 7.16
CA VAL A 441 16.96 -20.37 7.72
C VAL A 441 17.06 -20.02 9.21
N GLN A 442 17.45 -21.00 10.03
CA GLN A 442 17.74 -20.73 11.45
C GLN A 442 18.92 -19.75 11.54
N GLN A 443 18.71 -18.67 12.28
CA GLN A 443 19.75 -17.67 12.57
C GLN A 443 20.76 -18.20 13.60
#